data_d3cbb386d3eb96bc6eef3fac54269233
#
_entry.id   d3cbb386d3eb96bc6eef3fac54269233
#
_cell.length_a   1.000
_cell.length_b   1.000
_cell.length_c   1.000
_cell.angle_alpha   90.00
_cell.angle_beta   90.00
_cell.angle_gamma   90.00
#
_symmetry.space_group_name_H-M   'P 1'
#
loop_
_entity.id
_entity.type
_entity.pdbx_description
1 polymer ?
#
loop_
_entity_poly.entity_id
_entity_poly.type
_entity_poly.pdbx_seq_one_letter_code
_entity_poly.pdbx_strand_id
1 'polypeptide(L)'
;MKKEKEQSSSEEQKAANENLLIRLNQNYGKLSKGQKRLADFITAHYDQAVSMTAARLGQQVGVSESTTVRFAMQLGYAGYPEFQRALEEMVMNRLNSVQRMQFTYGRVPQGEILETVLQSDIEKIKMTLEEVDRSAFERAADTILSARTIYIVGIRSCAPLASFLAFYFHMIFPDVRQVQTNSSSEIFEQMIRITEDDVVIGISFPRYSMRTMKALEFANSRKAKVITITDSVHSPMNVYAACTLIAKSDMASIVDSLVAPLSVINALVVALCMKRQADVKK
;
A
#
# COMPACT_ATOMS: atom_id res chain seq x y z
N MET A 1 7.68 31.19 11.60
CA MET A 1 6.57 30.55 12.36
C MET A 1 5.59 29.70 11.52
N LYS A 2 4.97 30.19 10.40
CA LYS A 2 4.10 29.33 9.58
C LYS A 2 4.88 28.27 8.78
N LYS A 3 6.02 28.60 8.19
CA LYS A 3 6.87 27.67 7.45
C LYS A 3 7.55 26.60 8.31
N GLU A 4 7.87 26.92 9.56
CA GLU A 4 8.45 25.95 10.51
C GLU A 4 7.42 24.95 11.00
N LYS A 5 6.14 25.35 11.16
CA LYS A 5 5.05 24.41 11.50
C LYS A 5 4.68 23.48 10.34
N GLU A 6 4.76 23.95 9.09
CA GLU A 6 4.54 23.13 7.89
C GLU A 6 5.69 22.14 7.64
N GLN A 7 6.94 22.53 7.93
CA GLN A 7 8.09 21.62 7.88
C GLN A 7 8.06 20.58 9.01
N SER A 8 7.72 20.97 10.24
CA SER A 8 7.58 20.05 11.37
C SER A 8 6.45 19.03 11.13
N SER A 9 5.30 19.43 10.59
CA SER A 9 4.21 18.50 10.28
C SER A 9 4.56 17.52 9.12
N SER A 10 5.37 17.95 8.16
CA SER A 10 5.84 17.09 7.06
C SER A 10 6.92 16.10 7.49
N GLU A 11 7.74 16.45 8.48
CA GLU A 11 8.74 15.55 9.09
C GLU A 11 8.10 14.54 10.05
N GLU A 12 7.07 14.97 10.80
CA GLU A 12 6.28 14.07 11.65
C GLU A 12 5.46 13.06 10.83
N GLN A 13 4.90 13.46 9.70
CA GLN A 13 4.24 12.56 8.75
C GLN A 13 5.20 11.62 8.02
N LYS A 14 6.43 12.06 7.73
CA LYS A 14 7.50 11.18 7.21
C LYS A 14 7.88 10.10 8.22
N ALA A 15 7.97 10.45 9.50
CA ALA A 15 8.27 9.49 10.57
C ALA A 15 7.15 8.45 10.76
N ALA A 16 5.88 8.81 10.50
CA ALA A 16 4.74 7.92 10.72
C ALA A 16 4.71 6.68 9.81
N ASN A 17 5.35 6.74 8.65
CA ASN A 17 5.26 5.71 7.61
C ASN A 17 6.55 4.87 7.38
N GLU A 18 7.58 5.04 8.20
CA GLU A 18 8.77 4.18 8.12
C GLU A 18 8.47 2.78 8.68
N ASN A 19 8.94 1.77 7.98
CA ASN A 19 8.85 0.37 8.41
C ASN A 19 9.35 0.22 9.85
N LEU A 20 8.59 -0.46 10.72
CA LEU A 20 8.89 -0.68 12.13
C LEU A 20 10.36 -1.03 12.41
N LEU A 21 10.98 -1.83 11.57
CA LEU A 21 12.41 -2.19 11.73
C LEU A 21 13.35 -1.00 11.50
N ILE A 22 13.03 -0.13 10.57
CA ILE A 22 13.79 1.10 10.31
C ILE A 22 13.70 1.99 11.54
N ARG A 23 12.50 2.19 12.08
CA ARG A 23 12.28 2.97 13.31
C ARG A 23 13.00 2.37 14.52
N LEU A 24 12.95 1.03 14.68
CA LEU A 24 13.66 0.33 15.73
C LEU A 24 15.16 0.58 15.65
N ASN A 25 15.75 0.42 14.47
CA ASN A 25 17.18 0.60 14.25
C ASN A 25 17.62 2.05 14.46
N GLN A 26 16.88 3.01 13.92
CA GLN A 26 17.19 4.45 14.05
C GLN A 26 17.09 4.95 15.49
N ASN A 27 16.15 4.41 16.27
CA ASN A 27 15.94 4.81 17.65
C ASN A 27 16.70 3.97 18.67
N TYR A 28 17.30 2.84 18.29
CA TYR A 28 17.93 1.88 19.21
C TYR A 28 18.95 2.52 20.15
N GLY A 29 19.77 3.45 19.64
CA GLY A 29 20.77 4.17 20.43
C GLY A 29 20.16 5.06 21.55
N LYS A 30 18.93 5.53 21.35
CA LYS A 30 18.21 6.43 22.27
C LYS A 30 17.34 5.67 23.29
N LEU A 31 17.21 4.34 23.14
CA LEU A 31 16.38 3.52 24.00
C LEU A 31 17.05 3.28 25.36
N SER A 32 16.24 3.32 26.43
CA SER A 32 16.65 2.90 27.76
C SER A 32 16.97 1.39 27.80
N LYS A 33 17.67 0.93 28.84
CA LYS A 33 18.01 -0.49 28.99
C LYS A 33 16.80 -1.44 28.93
N GLY A 34 15.67 -1.04 29.52
CA GLY A 34 14.42 -1.81 29.46
C GLY A 34 13.79 -1.79 28.07
N GLN A 35 13.84 -0.65 27.38
CA GLN A 35 13.32 -0.51 26.01
C GLN A 35 14.19 -1.25 24.98
N LYS A 36 15.51 -1.34 25.18
CA LYS A 36 16.38 -2.18 24.35
C LYS A 36 16.00 -3.64 24.45
N ARG A 37 15.68 -4.15 25.66
CA ARG A 37 15.18 -5.52 25.83
C ARG A 37 13.87 -5.76 25.08
N LEU A 38 12.96 -4.78 25.03
CA LEU A 38 11.75 -4.85 24.20
C LEU A 38 12.10 -4.93 22.72
N ALA A 39 12.97 -4.05 22.23
CA ALA A 39 13.42 -4.03 20.84
C ALA A 39 14.08 -5.36 20.43
N ASP A 40 14.96 -5.88 21.25
CA ASP A 40 15.69 -7.14 21.02
C ASP A 40 14.72 -8.33 20.99
N PHE A 41 13.79 -8.39 21.95
CA PHE A 41 12.77 -9.44 21.99
C PHE A 41 11.86 -9.40 20.77
N ILE A 42 11.36 -8.22 20.39
CA ILE A 42 10.49 -8.06 19.22
C ILE A 42 11.23 -8.44 17.94
N THR A 43 12.51 -8.09 17.82
CA THR A 43 13.30 -8.42 16.64
C THR A 43 13.56 -9.93 16.52
N ALA A 44 13.80 -10.61 17.65
CA ALA A 44 14.09 -12.04 17.70
C ALA A 44 12.82 -12.91 17.66
N HIS A 45 11.70 -12.44 18.22
CA HIS A 45 10.47 -13.20 18.46
C HIS A 45 9.22 -12.43 18.03
N TYR A 46 9.26 -11.83 16.82
CA TYR A 46 8.17 -11.00 16.30
C TYR A 46 6.84 -11.77 16.18
N ASP A 47 6.89 -13.06 15.87
CA ASP A 47 5.76 -13.98 15.78
C ASP A 47 5.01 -14.14 17.12
N GLN A 48 5.73 -14.10 18.22
CA GLN A 48 5.15 -14.14 19.57
C GLN A 48 4.72 -12.74 20.03
N ALA A 49 5.56 -11.73 19.81
CA ALA A 49 5.33 -10.36 20.26
C ALA A 49 4.04 -9.77 19.69
N VAL A 50 3.71 -10.10 18.45
CA VAL A 50 2.53 -9.59 17.72
C VAL A 50 1.20 -9.90 18.40
N SER A 51 1.11 -11.00 19.13
CA SER A 51 -0.12 -11.42 19.84
C SER A 51 -0.18 -10.94 21.30
N MET A 52 0.86 -10.21 21.78
CA MET A 52 0.93 -9.80 23.18
C MET A 52 0.32 -8.42 23.38
N THR A 53 -0.39 -8.26 24.51
CA THR A 53 -0.76 -6.93 25.01
C THR A 53 0.47 -6.22 25.57
N ALA A 54 0.40 -4.91 25.78
CA ALA A 54 1.50 -4.13 26.37
C ALA A 54 1.95 -4.70 27.74
N ALA A 55 1.00 -5.11 28.57
CA ALA A 55 1.26 -5.75 29.85
C ALA A 55 2.01 -7.06 29.69
N ARG A 56 1.53 -7.95 28.79
CA ARG A 56 2.12 -9.27 28.57
C ARG A 56 3.52 -9.18 27.95
N LEU A 57 3.72 -8.28 27.00
CA LEU A 57 5.04 -8.02 26.39
C LEU A 57 6.01 -7.46 27.42
N GLY A 58 5.56 -6.51 28.27
CA GLY A 58 6.35 -5.97 29.37
C GLY A 58 6.76 -7.07 30.35
N GLN A 59 5.83 -7.92 30.78
CA GLN A 59 6.09 -9.05 31.66
C GLN A 59 7.11 -10.04 31.07
N GLN A 60 6.99 -10.34 29.78
CA GLN A 60 7.89 -11.27 29.07
C GLN A 60 9.35 -10.83 29.10
N VAL A 61 9.61 -9.53 29.02
CA VAL A 61 10.99 -8.98 29.00
C VAL A 61 11.41 -8.33 30.32
N GLY A 62 10.56 -8.40 31.35
CA GLY A 62 10.83 -7.89 32.69
C GLY A 62 10.82 -6.36 32.77
N VAL A 63 9.82 -5.71 32.16
CA VAL A 63 9.55 -4.27 32.28
C VAL A 63 8.08 -4.02 32.59
N SER A 64 7.73 -2.81 33.07
CA SER A 64 6.33 -2.45 33.32
C SER A 64 5.57 -2.21 32.02
N GLU A 65 4.24 -2.36 32.07
CA GLU A 65 3.34 -2.01 30.96
C GLU A 65 3.54 -0.57 30.51
N SER A 66 3.68 0.37 31.46
CA SER A 66 3.93 1.78 31.15
C SER A 66 5.26 2.02 30.41
N THR A 67 6.26 1.17 30.62
CA THR A 67 7.51 1.18 29.86
C THR A 67 7.29 0.71 28.43
N THR A 68 6.45 -0.31 28.25
CA THR A 68 6.10 -0.84 26.93
C THR A 68 5.29 0.18 26.12
N VAL A 69 4.33 0.87 26.73
CA VAL A 69 3.59 1.95 26.07
C VAL A 69 4.51 3.11 25.69
N ARG A 70 5.39 3.55 26.60
CA ARG A 70 6.38 4.61 26.30
C ARG A 70 7.37 4.21 25.22
N PHE A 71 7.72 2.94 25.12
CA PHE A 71 8.55 2.42 24.03
C PHE A 71 7.87 2.61 22.68
N ALA A 72 6.57 2.27 22.55
CA ALA A 72 5.80 2.52 21.33
C ALA A 72 5.78 4.01 20.97
N MET A 73 5.53 4.88 21.93
CA MET A 73 5.53 6.33 21.73
C MET A 73 6.92 6.87 21.30
N GLN A 74 8.00 6.32 21.85
CA GLN A 74 9.36 6.71 21.48
C GLN A 74 9.73 6.29 20.06
N LEU A 75 9.08 5.25 19.52
CA LEU A 75 9.20 4.85 18.12
C LEU A 75 8.31 5.69 17.19
N GLY A 76 7.57 6.70 17.72
CA GLY A 76 6.73 7.61 16.96
C GLY A 76 5.31 7.10 16.70
N TYR A 77 4.83 6.14 17.50
CA TYR A 77 3.43 5.70 17.48
C TYR A 77 2.62 6.44 18.54
N ALA A 78 1.32 6.70 18.29
CA ALA A 78 0.44 7.36 19.26
C ALA A 78 0.25 6.54 20.55
N GLY A 79 0.51 5.23 20.49
CA GLY A 79 0.43 4.32 21.63
C GLY A 79 0.67 2.89 21.23
N TYR A 80 0.51 1.98 22.20
CA TYR A 80 0.74 0.54 21.97
C TYR A 80 -0.20 -0.08 20.90
N PRO A 81 -1.51 0.29 20.80
CA PRO A 81 -2.38 -0.27 19.76
C PRO A 81 -1.92 0.04 18.33
N GLU A 82 -1.39 1.24 18.09
CA GLU A 82 -0.86 1.60 16.77
C GLU A 82 0.46 0.86 16.47
N PHE A 83 1.34 0.78 17.47
CA PHE A 83 2.56 -0.02 17.39
C PHE A 83 2.25 -1.49 17.11
N GLN A 84 1.24 -2.08 17.77
CA GLN A 84 0.84 -3.46 17.58
C GLN A 84 0.35 -3.71 16.14
N ARG A 85 -0.44 -2.79 15.58
CA ARG A 85 -0.85 -2.86 14.18
C ARG A 85 0.34 -2.84 13.21
N ALA A 86 1.30 -1.95 13.45
CA ALA A 86 2.53 -1.89 12.65
C ALA A 86 3.38 -3.18 12.77
N LEU A 87 3.40 -3.79 13.96
CA LEU A 87 4.04 -5.09 14.19
C LEU A 87 3.31 -6.23 13.47
N GLU A 88 1.98 -6.25 13.50
CA GLU A 88 1.16 -7.18 12.73
C GLU A 88 1.43 -7.09 11.24
N GLU A 89 1.43 -5.89 10.69
CA GLU A 89 1.74 -5.65 9.29
C GLU A 89 3.14 -6.15 8.91
N MET A 90 4.14 -5.86 9.75
CA MET A 90 5.50 -6.35 9.56
C MET A 90 5.58 -7.87 9.54
N VAL A 91 4.88 -8.54 10.46
CA VAL A 91 4.83 -10.01 10.53
C VAL A 91 4.14 -10.58 9.31
N MET A 92 2.97 -10.06 8.96
CA MET A 92 2.20 -10.51 7.81
C MET A 92 2.98 -10.38 6.49
N ASN A 93 3.78 -9.32 6.35
CA ASN A 93 4.64 -9.11 5.19
C ASN A 93 5.76 -10.17 5.06
N ARG A 94 6.19 -10.79 6.16
CA ARG A 94 7.23 -11.82 6.19
C ARG A 94 6.69 -13.24 6.01
N LEU A 95 5.43 -13.47 6.34
CA LEU A 95 4.82 -14.79 6.27
C LEU A 95 4.45 -15.15 4.83
N ASN A 96 4.64 -16.42 4.46
CA ASN A 96 4.06 -16.97 3.24
C ASN A 96 2.55 -17.21 3.42
N SER A 97 1.83 -17.55 2.34
CA SER A 97 0.37 -17.70 2.37
C SER A 97 -0.11 -18.77 3.36
N VAL A 98 0.62 -19.88 3.51
CA VAL A 98 0.28 -20.96 4.46
C VAL A 98 0.48 -20.51 5.91
N GLN A 99 1.60 -19.84 6.18
CA GLN A 99 1.89 -19.30 7.51
C GLN A 99 0.87 -18.23 7.92
N ARG A 100 0.43 -17.39 7.01
CA ARG A 100 -0.64 -16.40 7.27
C ARG A 100 -1.97 -17.07 7.60
N MET A 101 -2.32 -18.10 6.85
CA MET A 101 -3.52 -18.89 7.15
C MET A 101 -3.47 -19.48 8.57
N GLN A 102 -2.32 -20.06 8.96
CA GLN A 102 -2.11 -20.56 10.31
C GLN A 102 -2.17 -19.46 11.38
N PHE A 103 -1.60 -18.30 11.08
CA PHE A 103 -1.59 -17.15 11.98
C PHE A 103 -2.99 -16.57 12.21
N THR A 104 -3.85 -16.58 11.20
CA THR A 104 -5.24 -16.11 11.27
C THR A 104 -6.17 -17.15 11.89
N TYR A 105 -5.81 -18.44 11.77
CA TYR A 105 -6.60 -19.53 12.30
C TYR A 105 -6.73 -19.42 13.83
N GLY A 106 -7.98 -19.40 14.31
CA GLY A 106 -8.29 -19.29 15.74
C GLY A 106 -8.34 -17.86 16.30
N ARG A 107 -8.02 -16.81 15.51
CA ARG A 107 -8.17 -15.41 15.95
C ARG A 107 -9.57 -14.86 15.72
N VAL A 108 -10.24 -15.34 14.68
CA VAL A 108 -11.62 -14.96 14.36
C VAL A 108 -12.51 -16.19 14.60
N PRO A 109 -13.56 -16.09 15.42
CA PRO A 109 -14.53 -17.16 15.56
C PRO A 109 -15.15 -17.51 14.19
N GLN A 110 -15.29 -18.81 13.88
CA GLN A 110 -15.77 -19.24 12.57
C GLN A 110 -17.15 -18.65 12.19
N GLY A 111 -18.01 -18.39 13.20
CA GLY A 111 -19.34 -17.79 13.00
C GLY A 111 -19.33 -16.28 12.66
N GLU A 112 -18.21 -15.58 12.89
CA GLU A 112 -18.10 -14.13 12.75
C GLU A 112 -17.21 -13.72 11.58
N ILE A 113 -16.73 -14.65 10.76
CA ILE A 113 -15.77 -14.38 9.67
C ILE A 113 -16.37 -13.39 8.67
N LEU A 114 -17.62 -13.58 8.25
CA LEU A 114 -18.27 -12.71 7.27
C LEU A 114 -18.36 -11.26 7.76
N GLU A 115 -18.84 -11.06 8.97
CA GLU A 115 -18.98 -9.73 9.57
C GLU A 115 -17.63 -9.07 9.77
N THR A 116 -16.64 -9.81 10.27
CA THR A 116 -15.27 -9.31 10.49
C THR A 116 -14.63 -8.84 9.19
N VAL A 117 -14.76 -9.61 8.11
CA VAL A 117 -14.20 -9.25 6.81
C VAL A 117 -14.91 -8.02 6.24
N LEU A 118 -16.24 -8.00 6.22
CA LEU A 118 -17.02 -6.87 5.70
C LEU A 118 -16.77 -5.59 6.50
N GLN A 119 -16.66 -5.68 7.82
CA GLN A 119 -16.37 -4.53 8.66
C GLN A 119 -14.96 -3.99 8.40
N SER A 120 -13.97 -4.87 8.25
CA SER A 120 -12.61 -4.47 7.86
C SER A 120 -12.58 -3.78 6.49
N ASP A 121 -13.31 -4.31 5.50
CA ASP A 121 -13.41 -3.70 4.17
C ASP A 121 -14.06 -2.31 4.21
N ILE A 122 -15.12 -2.12 5.00
CA ILE A 122 -15.74 -0.81 5.25
C ILE A 122 -14.73 0.18 5.83
N GLU A 123 -13.91 -0.25 6.79
CA GLU A 123 -12.87 0.61 7.38
C GLU A 123 -11.81 1.02 6.35
N LYS A 124 -11.37 0.09 5.46
CA LYS A 124 -10.41 0.42 4.40
C LYS A 124 -10.97 1.44 3.41
N ILE A 125 -12.25 1.32 3.05
CA ILE A 125 -12.91 2.32 2.19
C ILE A 125 -12.97 3.68 2.89
N LYS A 126 -13.35 3.73 4.17
CA LYS A 126 -13.39 4.99 4.95
C LYS A 126 -12.01 5.65 5.03
N MET A 127 -10.98 4.90 5.44
CA MET A 127 -9.60 5.41 5.51
C MET A 127 -9.12 5.92 4.16
N THR A 128 -9.43 5.21 3.07
CA THR A 128 -9.09 5.66 1.72
C THR A 128 -9.79 6.97 1.37
N LEU A 129 -11.07 7.11 1.69
CA LEU A 129 -11.85 8.33 1.44
C LEU A 129 -11.31 9.54 2.21
N GLU A 130 -10.82 9.33 3.44
CA GLU A 130 -10.24 10.37 4.29
C GLU A 130 -8.87 10.83 3.81
N GLU A 131 -8.05 9.91 3.26
CA GLU A 131 -6.67 10.19 2.86
C GLU A 131 -6.50 10.45 1.35
N VAL A 132 -7.54 10.32 0.54
CA VAL A 132 -7.42 10.45 -0.91
C VAL A 132 -7.00 11.87 -1.33
N ASP A 133 -5.91 11.97 -2.08
CA ASP A 133 -5.51 13.20 -2.76
C ASP A 133 -6.35 13.41 -4.03
N ARG A 134 -7.38 14.26 -3.89
CA ARG A 134 -8.27 14.59 -5.00
C ARG A 134 -7.53 15.24 -6.17
N SER A 135 -6.49 16.01 -5.90
CA SER A 135 -5.70 16.67 -6.93
C SER A 135 -4.83 15.66 -7.70
N ALA A 136 -4.28 14.66 -7.02
CA ALA A 136 -3.61 13.54 -7.67
C ALA A 136 -4.58 12.72 -8.53
N PHE A 137 -5.81 12.50 -8.05
CA PHE A 137 -6.85 11.80 -8.80
C PHE A 137 -7.22 12.52 -10.10
N GLU A 138 -7.43 13.84 -10.04
CA GLU A 138 -7.72 14.65 -11.23
C GLU A 138 -6.53 14.66 -12.21
N ARG A 139 -5.29 14.83 -11.73
CA ARG A 139 -4.10 14.74 -12.57
C ARG A 139 -3.95 13.38 -13.24
N ALA A 140 -4.26 12.29 -12.52
CA ALA A 140 -4.23 10.95 -13.09
C ALA A 140 -5.25 10.82 -14.23
N ALA A 141 -6.49 11.30 -14.02
CA ALA A 141 -7.53 11.26 -15.04
C ALA A 141 -7.13 12.07 -16.29
N ASP A 142 -6.61 13.29 -16.12
CA ASP A 142 -6.18 14.14 -17.24
C ASP A 142 -4.99 13.53 -17.99
N THR A 143 -4.05 12.91 -17.27
CA THR A 143 -2.91 12.20 -17.86
C THR A 143 -3.37 11.02 -18.71
N ILE A 144 -4.35 10.24 -18.24
CA ILE A 144 -4.91 9.11 -18.96
C ILE A 144 -5.66 9.57 -20.22
N LEU A 145 -6.44 10.66 -20.13
CA LEU A 145 -7.20 11.19 -21.27
C LEU A 145 -6.28 11.69 -22.41
N SER A 146 -5.09 12.18 -22.09
CA SER A 146 -4.12 12.67 -23.06
C SER A 146 -3.22 11.58 -23.65
N ALA A 147 -3.30 10.35 -23.15
CA ALA A 147 -2.42 9.26 -23.57
C ALA A 147 -2.76 8.74 -24.98
N ARG A 148 -1.72 8.45 -25.77
CA ARG A 148 -1.83 7.73 -27.04
C ARG A 148 -2.19 6.26 -26.79
N THR A 149 -1.44 5.56 -25.95
CA THR A 149 -1.65 4.17 -25.54
C THR A 149 -1.63 4.07 -24.03
N ILE A 150 -2.51 3.28 -23.46
CA ILE A 150 -2.59 3.04 -22.02
C ILE A 150 -2.15 1.61 -21.73
N TYR A 151 -1.04 1.46 -21.02
CA TYR A 151 -0.58 0.17 -20.53
C TYR A 151 -1.04 -0.05 -19.08
N ILE A 152 -1.56 -1.24 -18.78
CA ILE A 152 -2.03 -1.58 -17.43
C ILE A 152 -1.23 -2.79 -16.94
N VAL A 153 -0.55 -2.63 -15.80
CA VAL A 153 0.34 -3.63 -15.22
C VAL A 153 -0.11 -3.96 -13.80
N GLY A 154 -0.64 -5.15 -13.60
CA GLY A 154 -0.96 -5.70 -12.28
C GLY A 154 -0.72 -7.19 -12.29
N ILE A 155 0.10 -7.69 -11.37
CA ILE A 155 0.59 -9.08 -11.39
C ILE A 155 0.19 -9.78 -10.08
N ARG A 156 -0.02 -11.11 -10.13
CA ARG A 156 -0.44 -11.95 -9.00
C ARG A 156 -1.82 -11.52 -8.47
N SER A 157 -1.98 -11.20 -7.18
CA SER A 157 -3.24 -10.77 -6.57
C SER A 157 -3.81 -9.48 -7.18
N CYS A 158 -2.98 -8.65 -7.81
CA CYS A 158 -3.41 -7.43 -8.50
C CYS A 158 -3.84 -7.65 -9.97
N ALA A 159 -3.62 -8.84 -10.54
CA ALA A 159 -4.03 -9.13 -11.92
C ALA A 159 -5.55 -8.99 -12.14
N PRO A 160 -6.44 -9.42 -11.24
CA PRO A 160 -7.87 -9.18 -11.36
C PRO A 160 -8.24 -7.69 -11.42
N LEU A 161 -7.57 -6.83 -10.64
CA LEU A 161 -7.80 -5.38 -10.69
C LEU A 161 -7.36 -4.78 -12.03
N ALA A 162 -6.20 -5.22 -12.54
CA ALA A 162 -5.71 -4.81 -13.86
C ALA A 162 -6.66 -5.25 -14.97
N SER A 163 -7.19 -6.48 -14.90
CA SER A 163 -8.17 -6.99 -15.87
C SER A 163 -9.49 -6.24 -15.80
N PHE A 164 -9.98 -5.94 -14.61
CA PHE A 164 -11.17 -5.14 -14.41
C PHE A 164 -11.02 -3.73 -15.01
N LEU A 165 -9.91 -3.07 -14.73
CA LEU A 165 -9.62 -1.75 -15.29
C LEU A 165 -9.49 -1.80 -16.82
N ALA A 166 -8.77 -2.78 -17.35
CA ALA A 166 -8.59 -2.96 -18.79
C ALA A 166 -9.90 -3.19 -19.51
N PHE A 167 -10.80 -4.00 -18.93
CA PHE A 167 -12.13 -4.26 -19.49
C PHE A 167 -12.90 -2.96 -19.75
N TYR A 168 -13.01 -2.09 -18.74
CA TYR A 168 -13.71 -0.82 -18.91
C TYR A 168 -12.93 0.17 -19.78
N PHE A 169 -11.61 0.18 -19.72
CA PHE A 169 -10.81 1.07 -20.54
C PHE A 169 -10.89 0.75 -22.02
N HIS A 170 -11.01 -0.51 -22.43
CA HIS A 170 -11.26 -0.89 -23.81
C HIS A 170 -12.59 -0.34 -24.37
N MET A 171 -13.57 -0.04 -23.51
CA MET A 171 -14.81 0.59 -23.92
C MET A 171 -14.66 2.11 -24.10
N ILE A 172 -13.67 2.72 -23.43
CA ILE A 172 -13.48 4.17 -23.38
C ILE A 172 -12.38 4.63 -24.35
N PHE A 173 -11.31 3.86 -24.49
CA PHE A 173 -10.09 4.23 -25.19
C PHE A 173 -9.78 3.28 -26.37
N PRO A 174 -9.21 3.81 -27.47
CA PRO A 174 -8.95 3.02 -28.66
C PRO A 174 -7.76 2.07 -28.53
N ASP A 175 -6.73 2.42 -27.74
CA ASP A 175 -5.50 1.62 -27.58
C ASP A 175 -5.18 1.41 -26.10
N VAL A 176 -5.61 0.27 -25.58
CA VAL A 176 -5.35 -0.18 -24.20
C VAL A 176 -4.64 -1.52 -24.25
N ARG A 177 -3.59 -1.66 -23.47
CA ARG A 177 -2.77 -2.89 -23.44
C ARG A 177 -2.59 -3.36 -22.01
N GLN A 178 -3.26 -4.45 -21.67
CA GLN A 178 -3.02 -5.13 -20.42
C GLN A 178 -1.79 -6.02 -20.55
N VAL A 179 -0.77 -5.71 -19.73
CA VAL A 179 0.44 -6.55 -19.64
C VAL A 179 0.15 -7.77 -18.80
N GLN A 180 -0.06 -8.91 -19.46
CA GLN A 180 -0.43 -10.19 -18.83
C GLN A 180 0.66 -11.21 -19.11
N THR A 181 1.48 -11.49 -18.11
CA THR A 181 2.50 -12.54 -18.23
C THR A 181 3.10 -12.89 -16.88
N ASN A 182 3.61 -14.11 -16.78
CA ASN A 182 4.41 -14.57 -15.64
C ASN A 182 5.92 -14.50 -15.93
N SER A 183 6.33 -14.08 -17.14
CA SER A 183 7.72 -13.93 -17.55
C SER A 183 8.16 -12.46 -17.52
N SER A 184 9.35 -12.20 -16.97
CA SER A 184 9.89 -10.82 -16.99
C SER A 184 10.31 -10.37 -18.38
N SER A 185 10.76 -11.27 -19.26
CA SER A 185 11.12 -10.95 -20.66
C SER A 185 9.90 -10.55 -21.46
N GLU A 186 8.80 -11.28 -21.33
CA GLU A 186 7.55 -10.98 -22.03
C GLU A 186 6.95 -9.61 -21.62
N ILE A 187 7.16 -9.16 -20.37
CA ILE A 187 6.75 -7.83 -19.96
C ILE A 187 7.40 -6.76 -20.86
N PHE A 188 8.72 -6.87 -21.06
CA PHE A 188 9.46 -5.92 -21.90
C PHE A 188 9.05 -6.02 -23.36
N GLU A 189 8.81 -7.21 -23.88
CA GLU A 189 8.33 -7.43 -25.27
C GLU A 189 6.97 -6.76 -25.49
N GLN A 190 6.02 -6.92 -24.54
CA GLN A 190 4.70 -6.28 -24.60
C GLN A 190 4.77 -4.75 -24.51
N MET A 191 5.80 -4.21 -23.86
CA MET A 191 6.00 -2.78 -23.65
C MET A 191 7.07 -2.14 -24.57
N ILE A 192 7.65 -2.90 -25.51
CA ILE A 192 8.81 -2.44 -26.29
C ILE A 192 8.56 -1.17 -27.11
N ARG A 193 7.29 -0.94 -27.49
CA ARG A 193 6.87 0.24 -28.28
C ARG A 193 6.46 1.45 -27.45
N ILE A 194 6.65 1.40 -26.13
CA ILE A 194 6.26 2.48 -25.24
C ILE A 194 7.12 3.72 -25.47
N THR A 195 6.50 4.88 -25.45
CA THR A 195 7.12 6.21 -25.66
C THR A 195 6.61 7.21 -24.63
N GLU A 196 7.09 8.46 -24.70
CA GLU A 196 6.68 9.57 -23.84
C GLU A 196 5.21 9.99 -24.01
N ASP A 197 4.55 9.60 -25.11
CA ASP A 197 3.12 9.86 -25.37
C ASP A 197 2.21 8.84 -24.70
N ASP A 198 2.76 7.83 -24.06
CA ASP A 198 2.02 6.73 -23.49
C ASP A 198 1.93 6.86 -21.96
N VAL A 199 0.93 6.18 -21.38
CA VAL A 199 0.73 6.08 -19.95
C VAL A 199 0.84 4.63 -19.49
N VAL A 200 1.50 4.41 -18.36
CA VAL A 200 1.48 3.11 -17.67
C VAL A 200 0.79 3.25 -16.33
N ILE A 201 -0.19 2.42 -16.09
CA ILE A 201 -0.87 2.28 -14.80
C ILE A 201 -0.36 1.02 -14.12
N GLY A 202 0.42 1.19 -13.05
CA GLY A 202 0.95 0.09 -12.24
C GLY A 202 0.11 -0.14 -10.99
N ILE A 203 -0.35 -1.36 -10.79
CA ILE A 203 -1.16 -1.75 -9.62
C ILE A 203 -0.38 -2.76 -8.80
N SER A 204 -0.01 -2.39 -7.58
CA SER A 204 0.63 -3.32 -6.65
C SER A 204 0.52 -2.82 -5.22
N PHE A 205 0.35 -3.77 -4.30
CA PHE A 205 0.16 -3.55 -2.86
C PHE A 205 1.27 -4.26 -2.07
N PRO A 206 1.34 -4.18 -0.75
CA PRO A 206 2.40 -4.77 0.06
C PRO A 206 2.81 -6.18 -0.38
N ARG A 207 4.10 -6.50 -0.29
CA ARG A 207 4.83 -7.55 -1.01
C ARG A 207 4.96 -7.22 -2.50
N TYR A 208 5.05 -5.93 -2.78
CA TYR A 208 5.13 -5.35 -4.12
C TYR A 208 5.81 -6.26 -5.15
N SER A 209 5.17 -6.42 -6.31
CA SER A 209 5.70 -7.26 -7.37
C SER A 209 6.94 -6.63 -8.00
N MET A 210 8.09 -7.29 -7.88
CA MET A 210 9.33 -6.86 -8.56
C MET A 210 9.15 -6.77 -10.08
N ARG A 211 8.27 -7.58 -10.65
CA ARG A 211 7.95 -7.51 -12.10
C ARG A 211 7.19 -6.24 -12.44
N THR A 212 6.21 -5.87 -11.61
CA THR A 212 5.51 -4.59 -11.77
C THR A 212 6.49 -3.44 -11.65
N MET A 213 7.37 -3.45 -10.64
CA MET A 213 8.39 -2.41 -10.47
C MET A 213 9.31 -2.28 -11.68
N LYS A 214 9.82 -3.39 -12.23
CA LYS A 214 10.65 -3.39 -13.45
C LYS A 214 9.91 -2.87 -14.68
N ALA A 215 8.61 -3.15 -14.79
CA ALA A 215 7.78 -2.60 -15.86
C ALA A 215 7.67 -1.07 -15.75
N LEU A 216 7.48 -0.54 -14.52
CA LEU A 216 7.41 0.90 -14.28
C LEU A 216 8.77 1.58 -14.47
N GLU A 217 9.86 0.96 -14.05
CA GLU A 217 11.23 1.42 -14.31
C GLU A 217 11.50 1.53 -15.81
N PHE A 218 11.14 0.49 -16.57
CA PHE A 218 11.26 0.49 -18.03
C PHE A 218 10.44 1.61 -18.67
N ALA A 219 9.17 1.76 -18.28
CA ALA A 219 8.31 2.82 -18.77
C ALA A 219 8.90 4.22 -18.49
N ASN A 220 9.39 4.43 -17.26
CA ASN A 220 10.03 5.67 -16.87
C ASN A 220 11.31 5.95 -17.68
N SER A 221 12.13 4.93 -17.97
CA SER A 221 13.32 5.05 -18.82
C SER A 221 12.98 5.48 -20.25
N ARG A 222 11.76 5.18 -20.72
CA ARG A 222 11.20 5.60 -22.00
C ARG A 222 10.44 6.92 -21.93
N LYS A 223 10.46 7.62 -20.78
CA LYS A 223 9.78 8.88 -20.49
C LYS A 223 8.24 8.79 -20.54
N ALA A 224 7.66 7.59 -20.57
CA ALA A 224 6.23 7.41 -20.44
C ALA A 224 5.74 7.90 -19.08
N LYS A 225 4.52 8.40 -19.01
CA LYS A 225 3.92 8.83 -17.73
C LYS A 225 3.53 7.59 -16.93
N VAL A 226 3.96 7.55 -15.69
CA VAL A 226 3.64 6.43 -14.77
C VAL A 226 2.63 6.88 -13.74
N ILE A 227 1.52 6.15 -13.65
CA ILE A 227 0.51 6.29 -12.59
C ILE A 227 0.57 5.03 -11.74
N THR A 228 0.64 5.18 -10.43
CA THR A 228 0.62 4.04 -9.50
C THR A 228 -0.68 4.00 -8.70
N ILE A 229 -1.22 2.79 -8.52
CA ILE A 229 -2.32 2.51 -7.58
C ILE A 229 -1.75 1.59 -6.51
N THR A 230 -1.62 2.09 -5.29
CA THR A 230 -0.91 1.42 -4.20
C THR A 230 -1.46 1.84 -2.83
N ASP A 231 -0.93 1.29 -1.74
CA ASP A 231 -1.42 1.47 -0.37
C ASP A 231 -0.87 2.71 0.36
N SER A 232 0.29 3.19 -0.07
CA SER A 232 1.05 4.19 0.66
C SER A 232 1.85 5.14 -0.25
N VAL A 233 2.04 6.38 0.18
CA VAL A 233 2.95 7.35 -0.46
C VAL A 233 4.41 6.87 -0.44
N HIS A 234 4.74 5.95 0.47
CA HIS A 234 6.09 5.36 0.59
C HIS A 234 6.25 4.04 -0.17
N SER A 235 5.26 3.65 -0.97
CA SER A 235 5.39 2.51 -1.85
C SER A 235 6.63 2.65 -2.74
N PRO A 236 7.46 1.59 -2.88
CA PRO A 236 8.66 1.64 -3.72
C PRO A 236 8.35 1.90 -5.20
N MET A 237 7.09 1.71 -5.62
CA MET A 237 6.64 2.02 -6.98
C MET A 237 6.63 3.52 -7.27
N ASN A 238 6.47 4.35 -6.23
CA ASN A 238 6.29 5.79 -6.37
C ASN A 238 7.56 6.53 -6.78
N VAL A 239 8.72 5.87 -6.72
CA VAL A 239 9.98 6.40 -7.28
C VAL A 239 9.86 6.70 -8.78
N TYR A 240 9.01 5.96 -9.49
CA TYR A 240 8.78 6.13 -10.93
C TYR A 240 7.50 6.91 -11.25
N ALA A 241 6.66 7.19 -10.26
CA ALA A 241 5.33 7.73 -10.47
C ALA A 241 5.32 9.24 -10.73
N ALA A 242 4.68 9.65 -11.82
CA ALA A 242 4.26 11.03 -12.03
C ALA A 242 3.01 11.37 -11.20
N CYS A 243 2.20 10.37 -10.89
CA CYS A 243 1.00 10.48 -10.08
C CYS A 243 0.73 9.17 -9.32
N THR A 244 0.28 9.29 -8.07
CA THR A 244 -0.02 8.14 -7.20
C THR A 244 -1.44 8.23 -6.67
N LEU A 245 -2.19 7.15 -6.83
CA LEU A 245 -3.51 6.96 -6.24
C LEU A 245 -3.38 6.00 -5.06
N ILE A 246 -3.66 6.50 -3.87
CA ILE A 246 -3.55 5.72 -2.64
C ILE A 246 -4.88 5.06 -2.33
N ALA A 247 -4.86 3.76 -2.08
CA ALA A 247 -5.99 2.99 -1.60
C ALA A 247 -5.54 2.03 -0.50
N LYS A 248 -6.20 2.06 0.64
CA LYS A 248 -5.81 1.20 1.77
C LYS A 248 -6.04 -0.27 1.44
N SER A 249 -5.01 -1.05 1.67
CA SER A 249 -5.03 -2.49 1.55
C SER A 249 -4.19 -3.05 2.66
N ASP A 250 -4.74 -3.95 3.46
CA ASP A 250 -3.98 -4.67 4.47
C ASP A 250 -4.16 -6.17 4.33
N MET A 251 -3.28 -6.88 4.99
CA MET A 251 -3.23 -8.33 5.01
C MET A 251 -3.67 -8.85 6.38
N ALA A 252 -4.94 -8.65 6.72
CA ALA A 252 -5.47 -9.22 7.96
C ALA A 252 -5.56 -10.76 7.92
N SER A 253 -5.44 -11.36 6.72
CA SER A 253 -5.60 -12.81 6.53
C SER A 253 -4.75 -13.34 5.36
N ILE A 254 -5.10 -14.52 4.83
CA ILE A 254 -4.53 -15.08 3.59
C ILE A 254 -4.83 -14.19 2.37
N VAL A 255 -5.95 -13.47 2.41
CA VAL A 255 -6.44 -12.60 1.33
C VAL A 255 -6.08 -11.16 1.64
N ASP A 256 -5.44 -10.49 0.71
CA ASP A 256 -5.25 -9.04 0.75
C ASP A 256 -6.60 -8.38 0.41
N SER A 257 -7.11 -7.49 1.25
CA SER A 257 -8.33 -6.75 0.90
C SER A 257 -8.05 -5.82 -0.27
N LEU A 258 -8.74 -6.03 -1.37
CA LEU A 258 -8.66 -5.21 -2.57
C LEU A 258 -9.94 -4.40 -2.82
N VAL A 259 -10.81 -4.28 -1.83
CA VAL A 259 -12.10 -3.59 -1.95
C VAL A 259 -11.90 -2.08 -2.12
N ALA A 260 -11.10 -1.44 -1.29
CA ALA A 260 -10.80 -0.02 -1.44
C ALA A 260 -9.99 0.28 -2.73
N PRO A 261 -8.96 -0.49 -3.11
CA PRO A 261 -8.35 -0.42 -4.44
C PRO A 261 -9.35 -0.50 -5.59
N LEU A 262 -10.27 -1.45 -5.55
CA LEU A 262 -11.32 -1.59 -6.57
C LEU A 262 -12.25 -0.37 -6.59
N SER A 263 -12.58 0.19 -5.42
CA SER A 263 -13.40 1.40 -5.32
C SER A 263 -12.73 2.62 -5.95
N VAL A 264 -11.41 2.79 -5.77
CA VAL A 264 -10.62 3.85 -6.43
C VAL A 264 -10.60 3.64 -7.94
N ILE A 265 -10.44 2.40 -8.41
CA ILE A 265 -10.51 2.06 -9.84
C ILE A 265 -11.90 2.36 -10.41
N ASN A 266 -12.97 2.01 -9.71
CA ASN A 266 -14.34 2.35 -10.11
C ASN A 266 -14.52 3.87 -10.27
N ALA A 267 -14.06 4.64 -9.27
CA ALA A 267 -14.13 6.09 -9.33
C ALA A 267 -13.36 6.65 -10.54
N LEU A 268 -12.18 6.11 -10.85
CA LEU A 268 -11.38 6.51 -11.99
C LEU A 268 -12.09 6.23 -13.31
N VAL A 269 -12.69 5.05 -13.47
CA VAL A 269 -13.47 4.68 -14.67
C VAL A 269 -14.63 5.65 -14.86
N VAL A 270 -15.41 5.90 -13.79
CA VAL A 270 -16.56 6.82 -13.86
C VAL A 270 -16.11 8.24 -14.23
N ALA A 271 -15.04 8.75 -13.59
CA ALA A 271 -14.53 10.09 -13.87
C ALA A 271 -14.09 10.24 -15.34
N LEU A 272 -13.40 9.24 -15.89
CA LEU A 272 -12.96 9.23 -17.28
C LEU A 272 -14.13 9.18 -18.26
N CYS A 273 -15.16 8.36 -17.98
CA CYS A 273 -16.39 8.34 -18.77
C CYS A 273 -17.07 9.71 -18.79
N MET A 274 -17.20 10.35 -17.64
CA MET A 274 -17.86 11.67 -17.54
C MET A 274 -17.05 12.76 -18.27
N LYS A 275 -15.72 12.80 -18.10
CA LYS A 275 -14.88 13.79 -18.79
C LYS A 275 -14.94 13.61 -20.30
N ARG A 276 -14.87 12.38 -20.82
CA ARG A 276 -14.95 12.10 -22.25
C ARG A 276 -16.32 12.44 -22.87
N GLN A 277 -17.42 12.19 -22.14
CA GLN A 277 -18.75 12.63 -22.61
C GLN A 277 -18.89 14.15 -22.67
N ALA A 278 -18.26 14.89 -21.78
CA ALA A 278 -18.24 16.33 -21.80
C ALA A 278 -17.47 16.89 -23.04
N ASP A 279 -16.40 16.21 -23.47
CA ASP A 279 -15.63 16.63 -24.66
C ASP A 279 -16.36 16.33 -25.97
N VAL A 280 -17.14 15.27 -26.03
CA VAL A 280 -17.96 14.93 -27.23
C VAL A 280 -19.15 15.88 -27.41
N LYS A 281 -19.60 16.54 -26.34
CA LYS A 281 -20.72 17.50 -26.37
C LYS A 281 -20.31 18.95 -26.66
N LYS A 282 -19.02 19.23 -26.71
CA LYS A 282 -18.45 20.52 -27.16
C LYS A 282 -18.13 20.49 -28.65
#